data_815e20e2da28492e20841f0f75b3f11d
#
_entry.id   815e20e2da28492e20841f0f75b3f11d
#
_cell.length_a   1.000
_cell.length_b   1.000
_cell.length_c   1.000
_cell.angle_alpha   90.00
_cell.angle_beta   90.00
_cell.angle_gamma   90.00
#
_symmetry.space_group_name_H-M   'P 1'
#
loop_
_entity.id
_entity.type
_entity.pdbx_description
1 polymer ?
#
loop_
_entity_poly.entity_id
_entity_poly.type
_entity_poly.pdbx_seq_one_letter_code
_entity_poly.pdbx_strand_id
1 'polypeptide(L)'
;MSVLTAVVLGLVQGIAEFLPISSSGHLAIAEHLLSIQGASNVPDFFDVLLHLGTLVAVFAAYWDDIRDMIVEFFTGIGDLAHHRTPNPVPPARRLILLIIVGTLPLFVMVPFRRFFTKLGDNMYFIGGALIVTGILLFVSDRVRHGRKTEKTATLLDALLVGIGQAIALCPGISRSGMTITAGCFTGFERKFAVRFAFLLSIPAVLGANILTLKDAIDTGIDFSSVPVYLVGVVVAAVSGYASIRLLRYVADKGRFGAFAYYCWAAGVLTLVLTILH
;
A
#
# COMPACT_ATOMS: atom_id res chain seq x y z
N MET A 1 -0.39 10.46 23.61
CA MET A 1 -0.06 9.08 23.13
C MET A 1 1.22 8.58 23.79
N SER A 2 1.33 7.29 24.14
CA SER A 2 2.54 6.70 24.75
C SER A 2 3.58 6.31 23.67
N VAL A 3 4.87 6.25 24.08
CA VAL A 3 5.95 5.75 23.19
C VAL A 3 5.68 4.29 22.79
N LEU A 4 5.17 3.48 23.71
CA LEU A 4 4.85 2.08 23.42
C LEU A 4 3.76 1.97 22.34
N THR A 5 2.70 2.79 22.43
CA THR A 5 1.64 2.85 21.41
C THR A 5 2.24 3.24 20.05
N ALA A 6 3.13 4.26 20.01
CA ALA A 6 3.78 4.66 18.78
C ALA A 6 4.64 3.55 18.15
N VAL A 7 5.38 2.80 18.96
CA VAL A 7 6.18 1.65 18.51
C VAL A 7 5.29 0.54 17.97
N VAL A 8 4.21 0.18 18.69
CA VAL A 8 3.29 -0.89 18.26
C VAL A 8 2.62 -0.53 16.93
N LEU A 9 2.03 0.67 16.83
CA LEU A 9 1.39 1.12 15.59
C LEU A 9 2.39 1.28 14.44
N GLY A 10 3.61 1.76 14.73
CA GLY A 10 4.68 1.84 13.76
C GLY A 10 5.09 0.47 13.21
N LEU A 11 5.18 -0.57 14.08
CA LEU A 11 5.44 -1.95 13.66
C LEU A 11 4.29 -2.50 12.83
N VAL A 12 3.05 -2.34 13.29
CA VAL A 12 1.85 -2.80 12.57
C VAL A 12 1.80 -2.17 11.18
N GLN A 13 1.95 -0.84 11.10
CA GLN A 13 1.94 -0.13 9.84
C GLN A 13 3.07 -0.59 8.92
N GLY A 14 4.33 -0.59 9.38
CA GLY A 14 5.46 -0.95 8.54
C GLY A 14 5.41 -2.39 8.04
N ILE A 15 4.92 -3.32 8.86
CA ILE A 15 4.78 -4.73 8.44
C ILE A 15 3.61 -4.89 7.47
N ALA A 16 2.44 -4.40 7.85
CA ALA A 16 1.20 -4.68 7.12
C ALA A 16 1.02 -3.82 5.85
N GLU A 17 1.75 -2.70 5.70
CA GLU A 17 1.68 -1.85 4.51
C GLU A 17 2.21 -2.56 3.26
N PHE A 18 3.29 -3.31 3.42
CA PHE A 18 3.98 -3.96 2.31
C PHE A 18 3.65 -5.44 2.17
N LEU A 19 3.49 -6.14 3.27
CA LEU A 19 2.98 -7.50 3.20
C LEU A 19 1.50 -7.46 2.75
N PRO A 20 1.08 -8.42 1.94
CA PRO A 20 -0.27 -8.40 1.37
C PRO A 20 -1.33 -8.83 2.39
N ILE A 21 -1.38 -8.15 3.56
CA ILE A 21 -2.24 -8.52 4.71
C ILE A 21 -3.18 -7.39 5.17
N SER A 22 -3.14 -6.21 4.54
CA SER A 22 -3.95 -5.02 4.85
C SER A 22 -3.50 -4.23 6.09
N SER A 23 -2.78 -3.14 5.88
CA SER A 23 -2.37 -2.21 6.95
C SER A 23 -3.57 -1.53 7.61
N SER A 24 -4.53 -1.03 6.83
CA SER A 24 -5.74 -0.38 7.36
C SER A 24 -6.57 -1.31 8.25
N GLY A 25 -6.69 -2.59 7.88
CA GLY A 25 -7.39 -3.57 8.71
C GLY A 25 -6.65 -3.84 10.03
N HIS A 26 -5.33 -3.99 9.97
CA HIS A 26 -4.52 -4.26 11.17
C HIS A 26 -4.40 -3.04 12.09
N LEU A 27 -4.31 -1.83 11.54
CA LEU A 27 -4.34 -0.61 12.34
C LEU A 27 -5.69 -0.47 13.05
N ALA A 28 -6.82 -0.63 12.34
CA ALA A 28 -8.15 -0.57 12.95
C ALA A 28 -8.32 -1.59 14.08
N ILE A 29 -7.84 -2.83 13.91
CA ILE A 29 -7.84 -3.85 14.98
C ILE A 29 -6.94 -3.43 16.14
N ALA A 30 -5.72 -2.94 15.88
CA ALA A 30 -4.79 -2.53 16.91
C ALA A 30 -5.33 -1.33 17.71
N GLU A 31 -5.89 -0.33 17.05
CA GLU A 31 -6.51 0.84 17.67
C GLU A 31 -7.74 0.46 18.51
N HIS A 32 -8.58 -0.43 17.99
CA HIS A 32 -9.72 -0.95 18.74
C HIS A 32 -9.27 -1.67 20.03
N LEU A 33 -8.26 -2.53 19.95
CA LEU A 33 -7.71 -3.22 21.12
C LEU A 33 -7.07 -2.26 22.12
N LEU A 34 -6.37 -1.22 21.63
CA LEU A 34 -5.77 -0.19 22.48
C LEU A 34 -6.83 0.69 23.15
N SER A 35 -7.94 1.00 22.47
CA SER A 35 -9.06 1.77 23.04
C SER A 35 -9.75 1.03 24.20
N ILE A 36 -9.94 -0.28 24.10
CA ILE A 36 -10.46 -1.12 25.18
C ILE A 36 -9.56 -1.06 26.42
N GLN A 37 -8.24 -0.90 26.25
CA GLN A 37 -7.26 -0.78 27.33
C GLN A 37 -7.16 0.66 27.88
N GLY A 38 -8.00 1.59 27.42
CA GLY A 38 -7.99 3.01 27.86
C GLY A 38 -6.82 3.82 27.28
N ALA A 39 -6.13 3.31 26.27
CA ALA A 39 -5.17 4.10 25.50
C ALA A 39 -5.95 5.09 24.63
N SER A 40 -5.69 6.39 24.84
CA SER A 40 -6.37 7.51 24.20
C SER A 40 -6.31 7.48 22.68
N ASN A 41 -7.29 8.14 22.05
CA ASN A 41 -7.45 8.29 20.60
C ASN A 41 -6.12 8.56 19.89
N VAL A 42 -5.86 7.76 18.85
CA VAL A 42 -4.74 7.98 17.93
C VAL A 42 -5.10 9.16 17.02
N PRO A 43 -4.29 10.20 16.93
CA PRO A 43 -4.60 11.33 16.06
C PRO A 43 -4.44 10.93 14.58
N ASP A 44 -5.35 11.40 13.71
CA ASP A 44 -5.25 11.22 12.25
C ASP A 44 -3.91 11.69 11.69
N PHE A 45 -3.32 12.73 12.32
CA PHE A 45 -2.00 13.22 11.95
C PHE A 45 -0.90 12.16 12.13
N PHE A 46 -1.01 11.33 13.16
CA PHE A 46 -0.03 10.26 13.38
C PHE A 46 -0.11 9.18 12.29
N ASP A 47 -1.30 8.85 11.83
CA ASP A 47 -1.48 7.91 10.71
C ASP A 47 -0.83 8.42 9.42
N VAL A 48 -0.99 9.72 9.13
CA VAL A 48 -0.28 10.37 8.01
C VAL A 48 1.22 10.18 8.14
N LEU A 49 1.76 10.41 9.33
CA LEU A 49 3.20 10.27 9.59
C LEU A 49 3.68 8.83 9.46
N LEU A 50 2.90 7.85 9.91
CA LEU A 50 3.23 6.43 9.74
C LEU A 50 3.31 6.04 8.26
N HIS A 51 2.37 6.52 7.44
CA HIS A 51 2.40 6.30 5.99
C HIS A 51 3.59 7.01 5.32
N LEU A 52 3.99 8.18 5.79
CA LEU A 52 5.23 8.84 5.33
C LEU A 52 6.47 8.02 5.72
N GLY A 53 6.48 7.43 6.92
CA GLY A 53 7.54 6.51 7.36
C GLY A 53 7.68 5.31 6.41
N THR A 54 6.56 4.67 6.06
CA THR A 54 6.58 3.56 5.09
C THR A 54 6.96 4.02 3.68
N LEU A 55 6.61 5.23 3.28
CA LEU A 55 7.04 5.80 2.01
C LEU A 55 8.58 5.96 1.94
N VAL A 56 9.22 6.37 3.04
CA VAL A 56 10.70 6.39 3.15
C VAL A 56 11.29 5.00 2.90
N ALA A 57 10.65 3.93 3.41
CA ALA A 57 11.07 2.56 3.14
C ALA A 57 11.00 2.20 1.64
N VAL A 58 9.95 2.64 0.92
CA VAL A 58 9.85 2.44 -0.54
C VAL A 58 10.98 3.18 -1.26
N PHE A 59 11.22 4.45 -0.91
CA PHE A 59 12.31 5.22 -1.51
C PHE A 59 13.66 4.56 -1.29
N ALA A 60 13.93 4.06 -0.07
CA ALA A 60 15.18 3.35 0.22
C ALA A 60 15.30 2.02 -0.54
N ALA A 61 14.20 1.26 -0.68
CA ALA A 61 14.22 -0.06 -1.30
C ALA A 61 14.27 -0.02 -2.84
N TYR A 62 13.74 1.04 -3.46
CA TYR A 62 13.60 1.22 -4.91
C TYR A 62 14.28 2.50 -5.41
N TRP A 63 15.34 2.94 -4.72
CA TRP A 63 16.04 4.18 -5.03
C TRP A 63 16.53 4.24 -6.48
N ASP A 64 17.11 3.15 -6.99
CA ASP A 64 17.62 3.10 -8.36
C ASP A 64 16.48 3.28 -9.38
N ASP A 65 15.34 2.60 -9.18
CA ASP A 65 14.16 2.74 -10.02
C ASP A 65 13.62 4.17 -10.01
N ILE A 66 13.53 4.77 -8.82
CA ILE A 66 13.00 6.13 -8.64
C ILE A 66 13.95 7.14 -9.26
N ARG A 67 15.24 6.99 -9.06
CA ARG A 67 16.26 7.84 -9.67
C ARG A 67 16.20 7.78 -11.19
N ASP A 68 16.12 6.57 -11.75
CA ASP A 68 16.04 6.38 -13.20
C ASP A 68 14.75 6.99 -13.78
N MET A 69 13.63 6.87 -13.06
CA MET A 69 12.38 7.53 -13.42
C MET A 69 12.49 9.05 -13.36
N ILE A 70 13.14 9.63 -12.35
CA ILE A 70 13.35 11.07 -12.24
C ILE A 70 14.20 11.58 -13.42
N VAL A 71 15.33 10.93 -13.68
CA VAL A 71 16.22 11.30 -14.79
C VAL A 71 15.47 11.21 -16.12
N GLU A 72 14.74 10.10 -16.31
CA GLU A 72 14.04 9.86 -17.57
C GLU A 72 12.83 10.79 -17.75
N PHE A 73 12.20 11.24 -16.66
CA PHE A 73 11.14 12.26 -16.71
C PHE A 73 11.65 13.56 -17.32
N PHE A 74 12.79 14.09 -16.84
CA PHE A 74 13.37 15.31 -17.38
C PHE A 74 13.94 15.12 -18.79
N THR A 75 14.58 13.98 -19.07
CA THR A 75 15.04 13.62 -20.40
C THR A 75 13.87 13.53 -21.38
N GLY A 76 12.76 12.92 -20.95
CA GLY A 76 11.55 12.80 -21.76
C GLY A 76 10.91 14.14 -22.10
N ILE A 77 10.90 15.10 -21.17
CA ILE A 77 10.47 16.47 -21.44
C ILE A 77 11.38 17.12 -22.48
N GLY A 78 12.69 16.95 -22.36
CA GLY A 78 13.66 17.45 -23.35
C GLY A 78 13.46 16.84 -24.72
N ASP A 79 13.25 15.53 -24.80
CA ASP A 79 12.97 14.83 -26.06
C ASP A 79 11.68 15.35 -26.73
N LEU A 80 10.62 15.54 -25.90
CA LEU A 80 9.34 16.08 -26.39
C LEU A 80 9.52 17.51 -26.96
N ALA A 81 10.26 18.36 -26.25
CA ALA A 81 10.55 19.72 -26.67
C ALA A 81 11.36 19.77 -27.99
N HIS A 82 12.22 18.78 -28.23
CA HIS A 82 13.04 18.67 -29.43
C HIS A 82 12.47 17.73 -30.51
N HIS A 83 11.20 17.27 -30.35
CA HIS A 83 10.53 16.32 -31.24
C HIS A 83 11.33 15.02 -31.48
N ARG A 84 12.09 14.56 -30.48
CA ARG A 84 12.84 13.30 -30.52
C ARG A 84 11.99 12.16 -30.01
N THR A 85 11.94 11.05 -30.72
CA THR A 85 11.24 9.83 -30.32
C THR A 85 12.26 8.71 -30.19
N PRO A 86 12.73 8.38 -28.97
CA PRO A 86 13.67 7.29 -28.79
C PRO A 86 13.02 5.95 -29.16
N ASN A 87 13.74 5.14 -29.93
CA ASN A 87 13.32 3.80 -30.32
C ASN A 87 14.49 2.82 -30.08
N PRO A 88 14.38 1.87 -29.14
CA PRO A 88 13.21 1.59 -28.29
C PRO A 88 12.98 2.65 -27.19
N VAL A 89 11.73 2.75 -26.72
CA VAL A 89 11.38 3.62 -25.59
C VAL A 89 12.09 3.11 -24.31
N PRO A 90 12.79 3.98 -23.56
CA PRO A 90 13.47 3.60 -22.34
C PRO A 90 12.54 2.92 -21.32
N PRO A 91 12.99 1.83 -20.65
CA PRO A 91 12.15 1.11 -19.67
C PRO A 91 11.60 1.99 -18.56
N ALA A 92 12.40 2.95 -18.06
CA ALA A 92 11.97 3.88 -17.01
C ALA A 92 10.85 4.82 -17.51
N ARG A 93 10.90 5.28 -18.78
CA ARG A 93 9.83 6.09 -19.39
C ARG A 93 8.53 5.29 -19.51
N ARG A 94 8.62 4.03 -19.92
CA ARG A 94 7.45 3.14 -19.94
C ARG A 94 6.88 2.93 -18.52
N LEU A 95 7.74 2.73 -17.54
CA LEU A 95 7.33 2.53 -16.15
C LEU A 95 6.59 3.77 -15.61
N ILE A 96 7.07 4.99 -15.91
CA ILE A 96 6.37 6.25 -15.58
C ILE A 96 4.95 6.26 -16.17
N LEU A 97 4.82 5.94 -17.46
CA LEU A 97 3.52 5.92 -18.13
C LEU A 97 2.58 4.88 -17.52
N LEU A 98 3.09 3.68 -17.21
CA LEU A 98 2.31 2.63 -16.54
C LEU A 98 1.84 3.06 -15.14
N ILE A 99 2.70 3.75 -14.36
CA ILE A 99 2.35 4.28 -13.04
C ILE A 99 1.28 5.36 -13.17
N ILE A 100 1.43 6.30 -14.10
CA ILE A 100 0.42 7.34 -14.34
C ILE A 100 -0.93 6.71 -14.64
N VAL A 101 -1.00 5.80 -15.63
CA VAL A 101 -2.25 5.13 -16.02
C VAL A 101 -2.83 4.29 -14.88
N GLY A 102 -1.98 3.56 -14.14
CA GLY A 102 -2.40 2.78 -12.98
C GLY A 102 -2.89 3.62 -11.80
N THR A 103 -2.53 4.91 -11.75
CA THR A 103 -3.00 5.83 -10.69
C THR A 103 -4.36 6.45 -11.04
N LEU A 104 -4.73 6.55 -12.32
CA LEU A 104 -5.96 7.23 -12.76
C LEU A 104 -7.25 6.70 -12.08
N PRO A 105 -7.47 5.39 -11.89
CA PRO A 105 -8.68 4.89 -11.24
C PRO A 105 -8.88 5.41 -9.82
N LEU A 106 -7.82 5.77 -9.09
CA LEU A 106 -7.93 6.33 -7.76
C LEU A 106 -8.66 7.66 -7.73
N PHE A 107 -8.47 8.52 -8.75
CA PHE A 107 -9.15 9.81 -8.82
C PHE A 107 -10.67 9.68 -8.90
N VAL A 108 -11.16 8.60 -9.53
CA VAL A 108 -12.61 8.31 -9.59
C VAL A 108 -13.15 7.96 -8.20
N MET A 109 -12.31 7.42 -7.31
CA MET A 109 -12.71 6.99 -5.97
C MET A 109 -12.60 8.08 -4.91
N VAL A 110 -11.85 9.18 -5.17
CA VAL A 110 -11.66 10.28 -4.21
C VAL A 110 -12.98 10.85 -3.66
N PRO A 111 -14.05 11.08 -4.48
CA PRO A 111 -15.32 11.58 -3.96
C PRO A 111 -16.00 10.63 -2.96
N PHE A 112 -15.69 9.34 -3.02
CA PHE A 112 -16.28 8.30 -2.16
C PHE A 112 -15.46 8.01 -0.91
N ARG A 113 -14.34 8.71 -0.67
CA ARG A 113 -13.42 8.41 0.43
C ARG A 113 -14.11 8.40 1.80
N ARG A 114 -15.03 9.36 2.08
CA ARG A 114 -15.79 9.42 3.33
C ARG A 114 -16.66 8.18 3.58
N PHE A 115 -17.16 7.58 2.52
CA PHE A 115 -17.91 6.33 2.60
C PHE A 115 -16.98 5.19 3.04
N PHE A 116 -15.79 5.08 2.43
CA PHE A 116 -14.80 4.05 2.80
C PHE A 116 -14.28 4.23 4.21
N THR A 117 -14.00 5.46 4.65
CA THR A 117 -13.55 5.72 6.04
C THR A 117 -14.56 5.17 7.04
N LYS A 118 -15.87 5.41 6.85
CA LYS A 118 -16.92 4.87 7.72
C LYS A 118 -17.00 3.34 7.74
N LEU A 119 -16.63 2.67 6.67
CA LEU A 119 -16.56 1.20 6.65
C LEU A 119 -15.43 0.68 7.54
N GLY A 120 -14.37 1.47 7.73
CA GLY A 120 -13.25 1.14 8.61
C GLY A 120 -13.61 1.06 10.08
N ASP A 121 -14.67 1.75 10.52
CA ASP A 121 -15.16 1.72 11.89
C ASP A 121 -15.89 0.41 12.22
N ASN A 122 -16.24 -0.39 11.22
CA ASN A 122 -17.00 -1.62 11.37
C ASN A 122 -16.09 -2.85 11.37
N MET A 123 -15.86 -3.45 12.52
CA MET A 123 -15.00 -4.64 12.69
C MET A 123 -15.51 -5.86 11.92
N TYR A 124 -16.84 -6.01 11.73
CA TYR A 124 -17.39 -7.08 10.88
C TYR A 124 -16.96 -6.89 9.42
N PHE A 125 -16.97 -5.64 8.95
CA PHE A 125 -16.53 -5.32 7.61
C PHE A 125 -15.03 -5.62 7.44
N ILE A 126 -14.20 -5.19 8.40
CA ILE A 126 -12.75 -5.45 8.42
C ILE A 126 -12.45 -6.95 8.38
N GLY A 127 -13.11 -7.74 9.26
CA GLY A 127 -12.93 -9.19 9.27
C GLY A 127 -13.29 -9.87 7.95
N GLY A 128 -14.42 -9.47 7.35
CA GLY A 128 -14.84 -9.94 6.03
C GLY A 128 -13.86 -9.54 4.91
N ALA A 129 -13.37 -8.30 4.91
CA ALA A 129 -12.42 -7.79 3.94
C ALA A 129 -11.05 -8.49 4.01
N LEU A 130 -10.60 -8.85 5.23
CA LEU A 130 -9.40 -9.67 5.41
C LEU A 130 -9.57 -11.07 4.80
N ILE A 131 -10.75 -11.69 4.98
CA ILE A 131 -11.05 -13.00 4.36
C ILE A 131 -11.01 -12.89 2.84
N VAL A 132 -11.60 -11.82 2.26
CA VAL A 132 -11.56 -11.56 0.81
C VAL A 132 -10.12 -11.37 0.33
N THR A 133 -9.30 -10.61 1.06
CA THR A 133 -7.87 -10.47 0.76
C THR A 133 -7.17 -11.82 0.71
N GLY A 134 -7.45 -12.70 1.68
CA GLY A 134 -6.91 -14.07 1.69
C GLY A 134 -7.34 -14.88 0.46
N ILE A 135 -8.62 -14.80 0.05
CA ILE A 135 -9.12 -15.49 -1.15
C ILE A 135 -8.38 -15.01 -2.41
N LEU A 136 -8.21 -13.70 -2.56
CA LEU A 136 -7.53 -13.10 -3.72
C LEU A 136 -6.07 -13.58 -3.82
N LEU A 137 -5.35 -13.59 -2.70
CA LEU A 137 -3.97 -14.07 -2.64
C LEU A 137 -3.88 -15.58 -2.94
N PHE A 138 -4.78 -16.36 -2.40
CA PHE A 138 -4.83 -17.80 -2.64
C PHE A 138 -5.10 -18.14 -4.11
N VAL A 139 -6.00 -17.39 -4.75
CA VAL A 139 -6.28 -17.55 -6.18
C VAL A 139 -5.10 -17.06 -7.02
N SER A 140 -4.42 -15.96 -6.63
CA SER A 140 -3.27 -15.43 -7.37
C SER A 140 -2.11 -16.44 -7.47
N ASP A 141 -1.90 -17.28 -6.46
CA ASP A 141 -0.87 -18.33 -6.48
C ASP A 141 -1.17 -19.45 -7.48
N ARG A 142 -2.43 -19.60 -7.88
CA ARG A 142 -2.88 -20.62 -8.84
C ARG A 142 -2.88 -20.15 -10.29
N VAL A 143 -2.71 -18.84 -10.49
CA VAL A 143 -2.59 -18.29 -11.85
C VAL A 143 -1.24 -18.67 -12.44
N ARG A 144 -1.24 -19.01 -13.74
CA ARG A 144 0.01 -19.30 -14.49
C ARG A 144 1.00 -18.16 -14.31
N HIS A 145 2.28 -18.53 -14.18
CA HIS A 145 3.35 -17.53 -14.07
C HIS A 145 3.38 -16.64 -15.32
N GLY A 146 3.12 -15.37 -15.11
CA GLY A 146 3.24 -14.35 -16.15
C GLY A 146 4.70 -14.11 -16.53
N ARG A 147 4.90 -13.46 -17.69
CA ARG A 147 6.22 -13.13 -18.23
C ARG A 147 6.35 -11.64 -18.61
N LYS A 148 5.28 -10.86 -18.41
CA LYS A 148 5.31 -9.43 -18.75
C LYS A 148 6.17 -8.67 -17.75
N THR A 149 7.01 -7.81 -18.30
CA THR A 149 7.85 -6.86 -17.56
C THR A 149 7.48 -5.44 -17.96
N GLU A 150 8.17 -4.41 -17.45
CA GLU A 150 7.96 -3.01 -17.87
C GLU A 150 8.11 -2.80 -19.37
N LYS A 151 8.88 -3.67 -20.06
CA LYS A 151 9.08 -3.59 -21.52
C LYS A 151 7.88 -4.11 -22.34
N THR A 152 7.09 -5.02 -21.78
CA THR A 152 6.02 -5.75 -22.48
C THR A 152 4.63 -5.53 -21.90
N ALA A 153 4.53 -4.97 -20.68
CA ALA A 153 3.27 -4.57 -20.08
C ALA A 153 2.56 -3.50 -20.94
N THR A 154 1.25 -3.63 -21.09
CA THR A 154 0.41 -2.67 -21.80
C THR A 154 -0.19 -1.62 -20.85
N LEU A 155 -0.67 -0.50 -21.41
CA LEU A 155 -1.40 0.50 -20.62
C LEU A 155 -2.70 -0.09 -20.02
N LEU A 156 -3.34 -1.03 -20.74
CA LEU A 156 -4.52 -1.74 -20.23
C LEU A 156 -4.18 -2.60 -19.02
N ASP A 157 -3.03 -3.27 -19.04
CA ASP A 157 -2.57 -4.05 -17.86
C ASP A 157 -2.41 -3.13 -16.65
N ALA A 158 -1.77 -1.96 -16.84
CA ALA A 158 -1.59 -0.97 -15.78
C ALA A 158 -2.93 -0.40 -15.28
N LEU A 159 -3.87 -0.14 -16.18
CA LEU A 159 -5.21 0.32 -15.83
C LEU A 159 -5.96 -0.73 -14.99
N LEU A 160 -5.89 -2.02 -15.35
CA LEU A 160 -6.50 -3.11 -14.58
C LEU A 160 -5.88 -3.25 -13.19
N VAL A 161 -4.55 -3.11 -13.07
CA VAL A 161 -3.90 -3.07 -11.75
C VAL A 161 -4.36 -1.84 -10.96
N GLY A 162 -4.52 -0.69 -11.62
CA GLY A 162 -5.04 0.53 -11.01
C GLY A 162 -6.50 0.40 -10.55
N ILE A 163 -7.35 -0.31 -11.27
CA ILE A 163 -8.72 -0.66 -10.82
C ILE A 163 -8.63 -1.53 -9.57
N GLY A 164 -7.75 -2.52 -9.55
CA GLY A 164 -7.48 -3.31 -8.34
C GLY A 164 -7.06 -2.42 -7.16
N GLN A 165 -6.17 -1.44 -7.40
CA GLN A 165 -5.77 -0.47 -6.37
C GLN A 165 -6.96 0.37 -5.88
N ALA A 166 -7.83 0.79 -6.78
CA ALA A 166 -9.03 1.57 -6.43
C ALA A 166 -10.02 0.76 -5.56
N ILE A 167 -10.22 -0.54 -5.85
CA ILE A 167 -11.01 -1.44 -5.01
C ILE A 167 -10.39 -1.58 -3.61
N ALA A 168 -9.07 -1.57 -3.51
CA ALA A 168 -8.35 -1.67 -2.24
C ALA A 168 -8.41 -0.39 -1.37
N LEU A 169 -9.14 0.65 -1.78
CA LEU A 169 -9.56 1.73 -0.87
C LEU A 169 -10.59 1.26 0.16
N CYS A 170 -11.23 0.11 -0.05
CA CYS A 170 -12.05 -0.55 0.96
C CYS A 170 -11.15 -0.98 2.14
N PRO A 171 -11.41 -0.49 3.38
CA PRO A 171 -10.63 -0.86 4.56
C PRO A 171 -10.64 -2.38 4.78
N GLY A 172 -9.52 -2.94 5.18
CA GLY A 172 -9.37 -4.39 5.32
C GLY A 172 -9.00 -5.13 4.03
N ILE A 173 -9.18 -4.53 2.85
CA ILE A 173 -8.62 -5.05 1.60
C ILE A 173 -7.17 -4.57 1.48
N SER A 174 -6.25 -5.51 1.34
CA SER A 174 -4.84 -5.20 1.18
C SER A 174 -4.57 -4.55 -0.18
N ARG A 175 -4.05 -3.30 -0.18
CA ARG A 175 -3.65 -2.61 -1.41
C ARG A 175 -2.52 -3.35 -2.13
N SER A 176 -1.45 -3.71 -1.41
CA SER A 176 -0.34 -4.50 -1.97
C SER A 176 -0.82 -5.86 -2.46
N GLY A 177 -1.67 -6.54 -1.69
CA GLY A 177 -2.28 -7.81 -2.09
C GLY A 177 -3.10 -7.70 -3.37
N MET A 178 -3.96 -6.68 -3.48
CA MET A 178 -4.82 -6.47 -4.64
C MET A 178 -4.02 -6.10 -5.89
N THR A 179 -3.07 -5.16 -5.79
CA THR A 179 -2.27 -4.72 -6.94
C THR A 179 -1.34 -5.84 -7.45
N ILE A 180 -0.72 -6.61 -6.55
CA ILE A 180 0.09 -7.77 -6.92
C ILE A 180 -0.78 -8.83 -7.58
N THR A 181 -1.94 -9.15 -7.01
CA THR A 181 -2.89 -10.13 -7.56
C THR A 181 -3.37 -9.70 -8.95
N ALA A 182 -3.80 -8.45 -9.12
CA ALA A 182 -4.21 -7.90 -10.42
C ALA A 182 -3.05 -7.96 -11.43
N GLY A 183 -1.83 -7.62 -11.02
CA GLY A 183 -0.63 -7.77 -11.87
C GLY A 183 -0.38 -9.22 -12.30
N CYS A 184 -0.55 -10.19 -11.41
CA CYS A 184 -0.44 -11.61 -11.76
C CYS A 184 -1.54 -12.01 -12.76
N PHE A 185 -2.78 -11.56 -12.58
CA PHE A 185 -3.88 -11.86 -13.51
C PHE A 185 -3.69 -11.24 -14.90
N THR A 186 -3.06 -10.05 -14.99
CA THR A 186 -2.72 -9.43 -16.28
C THR A 186 -1.50 -10.06 -16.95
N GLY A 187 -0.86 -11.03 -16.30
CA GLY A 187 0.29 -11.77 -16.83
C GLY A 187 1.64 -11.14 -16.53
N PHE A 188 1.75 -10.28 -15.50
CA PHE A 188 3.04 -9.78 -15.03
C PHE A 188 3.89 -10.91 -14.44
N GLU A 189 5.19 -10.86 -14.67
CA GLU A 189 6.15 -11.62 -13.88
C GLU A 189 6.00 -11.25 -12.40
N ARG A 190 6.04 -12.21 -11.48
CA ARG A 190 5.80 -11.96 -10.05
C ARG A 190 6.71 -10.90 -9.45
N LYS A 191 7.99 -10.90 -9.83
CA LYS A 191 8.95 -9.87 -9.41
C LYS A 191 8.52 -8.48 -9.91
N PHE A 192 8.08 -8.40 -11.15
CA PHE A 192 7.60 -7.16 -11.72
C PHE A 192 6.27 -6.71 -11.11
N ALA A 193 5.36 -7.63 -10.82
CA ALA A 193 4.10 -7.32 -10.13
C ALA A 193 4.34 -6.68 -8.76
N VAL A 194 5.27 -7.24 -7.96
CA VAL A 194 5.66 -6.67 -6.65
C VAL A 194 6.35 -5.31 -6.81
N ARG A 195 7.33 -5.20 -7.72
CA ARG A 195 8.03 -3.94 -8.00
C ARG A 195 7.05 -2.85 -8.45
N PHE A 196 6.18 -3.18 -9.41
CA PHE A 196 5.18 -2.25 -9.93
C PHE A 196 4.19 -1.82 -8.86
N ALA A 197 3.68 -2.74 -8.04
CA ALA A 197 2.75 -2.44 -6.94
C ALA A 197 3.34 -1.42 -5.94
N PHE A 198 4.63 -1.55 -5.59
CA PHE A 198 5.27 -0.62 -4.67
C PHE A 198 5.57 0.74 -5.31
N LEU A 199 6.04 0.78 -6.55
CA LEU A 199 6.24 2.05 -7.24
C LEU A 199 4.90 2.78 -7.50
N LEU A 200 3.85 2.02 -7.84
CA LEU A 200 2.49 2.54 -8.00
C LEU A 200 1.91 3.07 -6.67
N SER A 201 2.38 2.55 -5.53
CA SER A 201 1.94 3.04 -4.22
C SER A 201 2.44 4.45 -3.90
N ILE A 202 3.55 4.92 -4.50
CA ILE A 202 4.12 6.24 -4.22
C ILE A 202 3.11 7.36 -4.46
N PRO A 203 2.57 7.56 -5.68
CA PRO A 203 1.59 8.60 -5.93
C PRO A 203 0.29 8.38 -5.14
N ALA A 204 -0.11 7.14 -4.90
CA ALA A 204 -1.31 6.82 -4.14
C ALA A 204 -1.18 7.25 -2.66
N VAL A 205 -0.06 6.89 -2.00
CA VAL A 205 0.21 7.26 -0.60
C VAL A 205 0.37 8.78 -0.46
N LEU A 206 1.13 9.41 -1.37
CA LEU A 206 1.29 10.87 -1.35
C LEU A 206 -0.05 11.58 -1.49
N GLY A 207 -0.89 11.14 -2.45
CA GLY A 207 -2.21 11.71 -2.66
C GLY A 207 -3.14 11.53 -1.45
N ALA A 208 -3.18 10.34 -0.85
CA ALA A 208 -3.95 10.07 0.36
C ALA A 208 -3.47 10.94 1.54
N ASN A 209 -2.15 11.00 1.76
CA ASN A 209 -1.58 11.79 2.84
C ASN A 209 -1.86 13.30 2.71
N ILE A 210 -1.84 13.85 1.48
CA ILE A 210 -2.19 15.27 1.27
C ILE A 210 -3.65 15.54 1.69
N LEU A 211 -4.57 14.61 1.37
CA LEU A 211 -5.97 14.74 1.74
C LEU A 211 -6.20 14.60 3.24
N THR A 212 -5.56 13.62 3.89
CA THR A 212 -5.69 13.39 5.33
C THR A 212 -4.97 14.46 6.14
N LEU A 213 -3.82 14.96 5.66
CA LEU A 213 -3.10 16.06 6.30
C LEU A 213 -3.96 17.33 6.38
N LYS A 214 -4.74 17.63 5.32
CA LYS A 214 -5.68 18.74 5.35
C LYS A 214 -6.71 18.58 6.48
N ASP A 215 -7.31 17.39 6.59
CA ASP A 215 -8.30 17.10 7.65
C ASP A 215 -7.64 17.17 9.04
N ALA A 216 -6.40 16.66 9.19
CA ALA A 216 -5.65 16.71 10.44
C ALA A 216 -5.29 18.16 10.89
N ILE A 217 -4.99 19.05 9.94
CA ILE A 217 -4.74 20.48 10.25
C ILE A 217 -6.02 21.13 10.75
N ASP A 218 -7.16 20.82 10.15
CA ASP A 218 -8.47 21.39 10.54
C ASP A 218 -8.89 20.92 11.95
N THR A 219 -8.48 19.72 12.39
CA THR A 219 -8.75 19.16 13.73
C THR A 219 -7.77 19.66 14.81
N GLY A 220 -6.62 20.17 14.41
CA GLY A 220 -5.54 20.66 15.29
C GLY A 220 -4.45 19.61 15.52
N ILE A 221 -3.19 20.04 15.47
CA ILE A 221 -2.01 19.20 15.65
C ILE A 221 -1.39 19.46 17.03
N ASP A 222 -1.24 18.40 17.83
CA ASP A 222 -0.48 18.44 19.08
C ASP A 222 1.03 18.34 18.80
N PHE A 223 1.70 19.47 18.73
CA PHE A 223 3.14 19.55 18.51
C PHE A 223 3.97 19.04 19.70
N SER A 224 3.41 18.91 20.89
CA SER A 224 4.11 18.38 22.06
C SER A 224 4.40 16.89 21.93
N SER A 225 3.59 16.17 21.17
CA SER A 225 3.71 14.73 20.90
C SER A 225 4.63 14.38 19.71
N VAL A 226 5.17 15.37 18.99
CA VAL A 226 6.04 15.14 17.81
C VAL A 226 7.23 14.21 18.10
N PRO A 227 7.96 14.29 19.23
CA PRO A 227 9.04 13.32 19.50
C PRO A 227 8.55 11.87 19.57
N VAL A 228 7.35 11.64 20.10
CA VAL A 228 6.73 10.30 20.16
C VAL A 228 6.31 9.84 18.75
N TYR A 229 5.76 10.74 17.96
CA TYR A 229 5.39 10.45 16.58
C TYR A 229 6.61 10.04 15.73
N LEU A 230 7.75 10.73 15.89
CA LEU A 230 8.98 10.39 15.18
C LEU A 230 9.49 8.98 15.50
N VAL A 231 9.31 8.51 16.74
CA VAL A 231 9.62 7.11 17.07
C VAL A 231 8.78 6.16 16.23
N GLY A 232 7.47 6.37 16.14
CA GLY A 232 6.58 5.56 15.30
C GLY A 232 6.98 5.58 13.82
N VAL A 233 7.31 6.75 13.28
CA VAL A 233 7.77 6.93 11.90
C VAL A 233 9.05 6.12 11.61
N VAL A 234 10.04 6.20 12.49
CA VAL A 234 11.30 5.45 12.34
C VAL A 234 11.03 3.95 12.39
N VAL A 235 10.22 3.51 13.34
CA VAL A 235 9.83 2.09 13.46
C VAL A 235 9.09 1.62 12.21
N ALA A 236 8.14 2.40 11.68
CA ALA A 236 7.42 2.09 10.46
C ALA A 236 8.36 2.03 9.23
N ALA A 237 9.32 2.95 9.13
CA ALA A 237 10.30 2.94 8.04
C ALA A 237 11.21 1.71 8.09
N VAL A 238 11.75 1.36 9.25
CA VAL A 238 12.67 0.22 9.42
C VAL A 238 11.94 -1.11 9.21
N SER A 239 10.80 -1.30 9.88
CA SER A 239 10.00 -2.53 9.73
C SER A 239 9.42 -2.65 8.31
N GLY A 240 9.05 -1.52 7.70
CA GLY A 240 8.61 -1.45 6.31
C GLY A 240 9.68 -1.87 5.32
N TYR A 241 10.91 -1.38 5.49
CA TYR A 241 12.03 -1.79 4.64
C TYR A 241 12.32 -3.31 4.77
N ALA A 242 12.30 -3.84 5.98
CA ALA A 242 12.45 -5.28 6.21
C ALA A 242 11.32 -6.08 5.53
N SER A 243 10.08 -5.59 5.59
CA SER A 243 8.90 -6.21 4.98
C SER A 243 8.98 -6.22 3.45
N ILE A 244 9.45 -5.13 2.83
CA ILE A 244 9.70 -5.07 1.38
C ILE A 244 10.73 -6.15 0.98
N ARG A 245 11.83 -6.26 1.72
CA ARG A 245 12.85 -7.28 1.44
C ARG A 245 12.31 -8.71 1.58
N LEU A 246 11.50 -8.94 2.62
CA LEU A 246 10.85 -10.23 2.83
C LEU A 246 9.90 -10.56 1.66
N LEU A 247 9.06 -9.60 1.25
CA LEU A 247 8.12 -9.86 0.16
C LEU A 247 8.82 -10.08 -1.18
N ARG A 248 9.91 -9.36 -1.46
CA ARG A 248 10.75 -9.64 -2.65
C ARG A 248 11.27 -11.08 -2.64
N TYR A 249 11.79 -11.54 -1.51
CA TYR A 249 12.28 -12.91 -1.35
C TYR A 249 11.16 -13.96 -1.55
N VAL A 250 9.97 -13.69 -1.02
CA VAL A 250 8.79 -14.56 -1.20
C VAL A 250 8.33 -14.56 -2.67
N ALA A 251 8.35 -13.42 -3.34
CA ALA A 251 8.01 -13.28 -4.75
C ALA A 251 8.96 -14.10 -5.65
N ASP A 252 10.25 -14.13 -5.32
CA ASP A 252 11.24 -14.95 -6.01
C ASP A 252 10.95 -16.46 -5.91
N LYS A 253 10.38 -16.88 -4.79
CA LYS A 253 9.94 -18.27 -4.57
C LYS A 253 8.54 -18.55 -5.12
N GLY A 254 7.81 -17.53 -5.55
CA GLY A 254 6.49 -17.63 -6.16
C GLY A 254 5.39 -18.14 -5.24
N ARG A 255 5.41 -17.83 -3.94
CA ARG A 255 4.47 -18.35 -2.94
C ARG A 255 3.88 -17.23 -2.09
N PHE A 256 2.76 -16.63 -2.54
CA PHE A 256 1.99 -15.67 -1.73
C PHE A 256 0.96 -16.34 -0.82
N GLY A 257 0.69 -17.63 -0.99
CA GLY A 257 -0.37 -18.36 -0.31
C GLY A 257 -0.25 -18.41 1.22
N ALA A 258 0.98 -18.31 1.77
CA ALA A 258 1.16 -18.21 3.22
C ALA A 258 0.43 -17.00 3.81
N PHE A 259 0.43 -15.86 3.11
CA PHE A 259 -0.31 -14.68 3.52
C PHE A 259 -1.83 -14.85 3.44
N ALA A 260 -2.32 -15.70 2.52
CA ALA A 260 -3.75 -16.02 2.43
C ALA A 260 -4.25 -16.70 3.71
N TYR A 261 -3.53 -17.71 4.19
CA TYR A 261 -3.88 -18.39 5.45
C TYR A 261 -3.84 -17.44 6.64
N TYR A 262 -2.84 -16.56 6.69
CA TYR A 262 -2.77 -15.53 7.72
C TYR A 262 -3.99 -14.60 7.67
N CYS A 263 -4.36 -14.08 6.49
CA CYS A 263 -5.52 -13.19 6.34
C CYS A 263 -6.83 -13.88 6.75
N TRP A 264 -6.99 -15.17 6.44
CA TRP A 264 -8.16 -15.92 6.88
C TRP A 264 -8.20 -16.09 8.39
N ALA A 265 -7.06 -16.45 9.01
CA ALA A 265 -6.98 -16.58 10.47
C ALA A 265 -7.26 -15.25 11.16
N ALA A 266 -6.65 -14.15 10.69
CA ALA A 266 -6.87 -12.80 11.22
C ALA A 266 -8.32 -12.34 11.05
N GLY A 267 -8.91 -12.56 9.86
CA GLY A 267 -10.29 -12.18 9.57
C GLY A 267 -11.29 -12.96 10.43
N VAL A 268 -11.14 -14.29 10.55
CA VAL A 268 -11.99 -15.10 11.43
C VAL A 268 -11.84 -14.70 12.89
N LEU A 269 -10.61 -14.49 13.36
CA LEU A 269 -10.37 -14.05 14.73
C LEU A 269 -11.04 -12.69 15.00
N THR A 270 -10.92 -11.73 14.08
CA THR A 270 -11.59 -10.42 14.19
C THR A 270 -13.10 -10.60 14.31
N LEU A 271 -13.73 -11.41 13.46
CA LEU A 271 -15.17 -11.66 13.51
C LEU A 271 -15.60 -12.31 14.82
N VAL A 272 -14.86 -13.31 15.29
CA VAL A 272 -15.16 -14.01 16.55
C VAL A 272 -15.05 -13.04 17.74
N LEU A 273 -13.97 -12.25 17.81
CA LEU A 273 -13.81 -11.25 18.88
C LEU A 273 -14.91 -10.19 18.84
N THR A 274 -15.33 -9.74 17.65
CA THR A 274 -16.42 -8.76 17.50
C THR A 274 -17.80 -9.31 17.90
N ILE A 275 -18.01 -10.63 17.79
CA ILE A 275 -19.26 -11.28 18.25
C ILE A 275 -19.28 -11.46 19.77
N LEU A 276 -18.11 -11.64 20.40
CA LEU A 276 -17.99 -11.89 21.83
C LEU A 276 -18.00 -10.61 22.67
N HIS A 277 -17.76 -9.47 22.07
CA HIS A 277 -17.79 -8.14 22.70
C HIS A 277 -18.96 -7.30 22.19
#